data_3db38846ab7cd70df04e9427b3024db8
#
_entry.id   3db38846ab7cd70df04e9427b3024db8
#
_cell.length_a   1.000
_cell.length_b   1.000
_cell.length_c   1.000
_cell.angle_alpha   90.00
_cell.angle_beta   90.00
_cell.angle_gamma   90.00
#
_symmetry.space_group_name_H-M   'P 1'
#
loop_
_entity.id
_entity.type
_entity.pdbx_description
1 polymer ?
#
loop_
_entity_poly.entity_id
_entity_poly.type
_entity_poly.pdbx_seq_one_letter_code
_entity_poly.pdbx_strand_id
1 'polypeptide(L)'
;GGVSMLSGYVDKVRSEEKNTLYCIAGDMFRGSVIDSEFKGISTIEIMNMLAPDVVTLGNHETDYGIAHLLFIEKCAKFPIINANLHIKTNGARLFKPHYIAEVDGMKILFIGILTEEVLSQTKNDGIIGSFVDIDEAAQEIGRICNTYNAIDIDLTVLLTHIGFEEDKKLAAQLDPAWGVDVIVGGHSHTFIEEPAVVNDVVIVQAGTGTDQIGRFDIDIDTDNNCIDSYKWKCVPINKENCPKDEDLEKILKHYKSQTDEKYGRLVTRFKKKLTHPERTQETALGGLFSDIMRESLGLDIMLLGSGSVRSTQLGPIVLFSDLCECFIS
;
A
#
# COMPACT_ATOMS: atom_id res chain seq x y z
N GLY A 1 -14.63 -3.73 7.37
CA GLY A 1 -13.18 -3.86 7.42
C GLY A 1 -12.60 -3.68 8.81
N GLY A 2 -11.32 -3.56 8.86
CA GLY A 2 -10.53 -3.33 10.06
C GLY A 2 -9.36 -4.28 10.16
N VAL A 3 -8.23 -3.77 10.63
CA VAL A 3 -6.94 -4.48 10.60
C VAL A 3 -6.95 -5.77 11.45
N SER A 4 -7.76 -5.82 12.53
CA SER A 4 -7.91 -7.03 13.34
C SER A 4 -8.62 -8.18 12.59
N MET A 5 -9.64 -7.85 11.77
CA MET A 5 -10.29 -8.84 10.91
C MET A 5 -9.41 -9.22 9.72
N LEU A 6 -8.63 -8.27 9.20
CA LEU A 6 -7.63 -8.56 8.16
C LEU A 6 -6.59 -9.56 8.68
N SER A 7 -6.02 -9.32 9.88
CA SER A 7 -5.11 -10.24 10.56
C SER A 7 -5.74 -11.64 10.70
N GLY A 8 -6.95 -11.70 11.24
CA GLY A 8 -7.66 -12.97 11.41
C GLY A 8 -7.92 -13.70 10.09
N TYR A 9 -8.16 -12.98 8.99
CA TYR A 9 -8.29 -13.62 7.67
C TYR A 9 -6.95 -14.18 7.18
N VAL A 10 -5.86 -13.42 7.31
CA VAL A 10 -4.51 -13.88 6.92
C VAL A 10 -4.14 -15.14 7.71
N ASP A 11 -4.35 -15.15 9.02
CA ASP A 11 -4.08 -16.30 9.87
C ASP A 11 -4.94 -17.51 9.50
N LYS A 12 -6.22 -17.29 9.19
CA LYS A 12 -7.11 -18.33 8.68
C LYS A 12 -6.55 -18.96 7.40
N VAL A 13 -6.19 -18.14 6.40
CA VAL A 13 -5.63 -18.65 5.14
C VAL A 13 -4.33 -19.40 5.39
N ARG A 14 -3.42 -18.88 6.21
CA ARG A 14 -2.17 -19.57 6.58
C ARG A 14 -2.40 -20.90 7.29
N SER A 15 -3.50 -21.06 8.01
CA SER A 15 -3.86 -22.33 8.66
C SER A 15 -4.49 -23.33 7.71
N GLU A 16 -5.17 -22.87 6.67
CA GLU A 16 -5.86 -23.71 5.67
C GLU A 16 -4.94 -24.07 4.49
N GLU A 17 -4.07 -23.16 4.09
CA GLU A 17 -3.18 -23.26 2.93
C GLU A 17 -1.72 -23.27 3.38
N LYS A 18 -1.01 -24.35 3.12
CA LYS A 18 0.38 -24.53 3.57
C LYS A 18 1.35 -23.54 2.94
N ASN A 19 1.14 -23.20 1.68
CA ASN A 19 2.03 -22.37 0.86
C ASN A 19 1.43 -20.96 0.69
N THR A 20 1.49 -20.14 1.74
CA THR A 20 0.88 -18.81 1.74
C THR A 20 1.92 -17.75 1.99
N LEU A 21 1.94 -16.72 1.14
CA LEU A 21 2.70 -15.48 1.35
C LEU A 21 1.73 -14.29 1.42
N TYR A 22 1.96 -13.40 2.37
CA TYR A 22 1.24 -12.14 2.52
C TYR A 22 2.16 -10.98 2.17
N CYS A 23 1.83 -10.24 1.11
CA CYS A 23 2.62 -9.10 0.66
C CYS A 23 1.80 -7.80 0.66
N ILE A 24 2.48 -6.66 0.76
CA ILE A 24 1.88 -5.33 0.79
C ILE A 24 2.58 -4.42 -0.22
N ALA A 25 1.79 -3.81 -1.10
CA ALA A 25 2.25 -2.94 -2.17
C ALA A 25 2.35 -1.46 -1.76
N GLY A 26 2.91 -1.18 -0.57
CA GLY A 26 3.18 0.17 -0.06
C GLY A 26 1.99 0.87 0.61
N ASP A 27 2.24 2.09 1.07
CA ASP A 27 1.29 2.95 1.81
C ASP A 27 0.72 2.29 3.07
N MET A 28 1.62 1.80 3.92
CA MET A 28 1.26 1.31 5.25
C MET A 28 0.93 2.45 6.21
N PHE A 29 1.52 3.63 5.99
CA PHE A 29 1.35 4.81 6.82
C PHE A 29 0.22 5.70 6.30
N ARG A 30 -0.24 6.59 7.17
CA ARG A 30 -1.36 7.50 6.92
C ARG A 30 -2.69 6.76 6.66
N GLY A 31 -3.71 7.22 7.23
CA GLY A 31 -5.04 6.63 7.12
C GLY A 31 -5.78 6.57 8.44
N SER A 32 -5.10 6.89 9.56
CA SER A 32 -5.73 6.98 10.87
C SER A 32 -5.10 8.04 11.76
N VAL A 33 -5.87 8.55 12.72
CA VAL A 33 -5.37 9.46 13.76
C VAL A 33 -4.31 8.79 14.62
N ILE A 34 -4.40 7.48 14.80
CA ILE A 34 -3.41 6.69 15.56
C ILE A 34 -2.06 6.73 14.87
N ASP A 35 -2.03 6.50 13.56
CA ASP A 35 -0.78 6.58 12.79
C ASP A 35 -0.15 7.98 12.89
N SER A 36 -0.96 9.02 12.67
CA SER A 36 -0.50 10.40 12.69
C SER A 36 0.01 10.85 14.06
N GLU A 37 -0.65 10.44 15.15
CA GLU A 37 -0.25 10.80 16.53
C GLU A 37 1.09 10.15 16.89
N PHE A 38 1.29 8.89 16.52
CA PHE A 38 2.51 8.13 16.84
C PHE A 38 3.52 8.09 15.69
N LYS A 39 3.29 8.86 14.62
CA LYS A 39 4.19 8.99 13.45
C LYS A 39 4.64 7.63 12.89
N GLY A 40 3.70 6.73 12.67
CA GLY A 40 3.96 5.41 12.08
C GLY A 40 4.51 4.35 13.06
N ILE A 41 4.91 4.69 14.29
CA ILE A 41 5.40 3.69 15.26
C ILE A 41 4.29 2.69 15.61
N SER A 42 3.08 3.16 15.86
CA SER A 42 1.91 2.31 16.08
C SER A 42 1.61 1.42 14.90
N THR A 43 1.76 1.95 13.69
CA THR A 43 1.55 1.20 12.45
C THR A 43 2.55 0.06 12.33
N ILE A 44 3.84 0.29 12.58
CA ILE A 44 4.84 -0.79 12.53
C ILE A 44 4.61 -1.85 13.60
N GLU A 45 4.16 -1.48 14.80
CA GLU A 45 3.79 -2.46 15.81
C GLU A 45 2.61 -3.34 15.34
N ILE A 46 1.58 -2.74 14.78
CA ILE A 46 0.43 -3.44 14.17
C ILE A 46 0.90 -4.33 13.02
N MET A 47 1.73 -3.81 12.12
CA MET A 47 2.26 -4.56 10.98
C MET A 47 3.15 -5.74 11.40
N ASN A 48 3.92 -5.58 12.48
CA ASN A 48 4.70 -6.69 13.05
C ASN A 48 3.82 -7.83 13.59
N MET A 49 2.59 -7.55 13.98
CA MET A 49 1.60 -8.58 14.36
C MET A 49 0.95 -9.20 13.15
N LEU A 50 0.60 -8.41 12.13
CA LEU A 50 0.12 -8.91 10.83
C LEU A 50 1.14 -9.81 10.14
N ALA A 51 2.43 -9.58 10.43
CA ALA A 51 3.56 -10.36 9.93
C ALA A 51 3.54 -10.58 8.42
N PRO A 52 3.54 -9.52 7.58
CA PRO A 52 3.68 -9.70 6.14
C PRO A 52 5.03 -10.35 5.82
N ASP A 53 5.07 -11.16 4.77
CA ASP A 53 6.29 -11.84 4.32
C ASP A 53 7.22 -10.89 3.56
N VAL A 54 6.66 -9.89 2.89
CA VAL A 54 7.41 -8.84 2.19
C VAL A 54 6.53 -7.61 1.93
N VAL A 55 7.15 -6.44 1.99
CA VAL A 55 6.48 -5.15 1.76
C VAL A 55 7.33 -4.28 0.85
N THR A 56 6.71 -3.53 -0.08
CA THR A 56 7.39 -2.43 -0.77
C THR A 56 7.03 -1.08 -0.13
N LEU A 57 7.77 -0.03 -0.48
CA LEU A 57 7.44 1.33 -0.06
C LEU A 57 6.32 1.91 -0.92
N GLY A 58 5.45 2.73 -0.31
CA GLY A 58 4.60 3.69 -0.98
C GLY A 58 5.08 5.13 -0.74
N ASN A 59 4.37 6.11 -1.28
CA ASN A 59 4.74 7.51 -1.13
C ASN A 59 4.51 8.02 0.31
N HIS A 60 3.55 7.46 1.04
CA HIS A 60 3.26 7.87 2.41
C HIS A 60 4.28 7.38 3.44
N GLU A 61 5.11 6.40 3.13
CA GLU A 61 6.20 5.99 4.02
C GLU A 61 7.23 7.09 4.25
N THR A 62 7.32 8.08 3.36
CA THR A 62 8.25 9.22 3.49
C THR A 62 7.66 10.46 4.19
N ASP A 63 6.38 10.44 4.55
CA ASP A 63 5.66 11.60 5.10
C ASP A 63 6.24 12.14 6.41
N TYR A 64 6.86 11.28 7.21
CA TYR A 64 7.55 11.66 8.45
C TYR A 64 9.05 11.90 8.27
N GLY A 65 9.51 11.94 7.02
CA GLY A 65 10.92 12.15 6.63
C GLY A 65 11.73 10.86 6.59
N ILE A 66 12.84 10.92 5.86
CA ILE A 66 13.64 9.74 5.55
C ILE A 66 14.38 9.18 6.79
N ALA A 67 14.90 10.05 7.66
CA ALA A 67 15.51 9.59 8.88
C ALA A 67 14.54 8.77 9.73
N HIS A 68 13.28 9.18 9.76
CA HIS A 68 12.21 8.46 10.44
C HIS A 68 11.88 7.14 9.73
N LEU A 69 11.80 7.15 8.41
CA LEU A 69 11.59 5.92 7.61
C LEU A 69 12.68 4.88 7.87
N LEU A 70 13.95 5.30 7.94
CA LEU A 70 15.06 4.39 8.28
C LEU A 70 14.96 3.84 9.71
N PHE A 71 14.46 4.63 10.65
CA PHE A 71 14.17 4.16 11.99
C PHE A 71 13.04 3.12 11.97
N ILE A 72 11.95 3.39 11.27
CA ILE A 72 10.81 2.47 11.09
C ILE A 72 11.27 1.15 10.44
N GLU A 73 12.13 1.21 9.43
CA GLU A 73 12.69 0.01 8.78
C GLU A 73 13.43 -0.88 9.79
N LYS A 74 14.17 -0.26 10.75
CA LYS A 74 14.84 -1.01 11.83
C LYS A 74 13.87 -1.63 12.85
N CYS A 75 12.68 -1.06 13.01
CA CYS A 75 11.63 -1.58 13.91
C CYS A 75 10.80 -2.69 13.24
N ALA A 76 10.77 -2.76 11.92
CA ALA A 76 10.04 -3.77 11.17
C ALA A 76 10.66 -5.16 11.34
N LYS A 77 9.82 -6.17 11.58
CA LYS A 77 10.20 -7.59 11.67
C LYS A 77 10.02 -8.34 10.35
N PHE A 78 9.78 -7.62 9.29
CA PHE A 78 9.56 -8.12 7.93
C PHE A 78 10.42 -7.35 6.94
N PRO A 79 10.76 -7.92 5.77
CA PRO A 79 11.55 -7.24 4.76
C PRO A 79 10.75 -6.11 4.11
N ILE A 80 11.37 -4.92 4.07
CA ILE A 80 10.90 -3.76 3.30
C ILE A 80 11.86 -3.62 2.12
N ILE A 81 11.35 -3.67 0.88
CA ILE A 81 12.16 -3.65 -0.34
C ILE A 81 11.84 -2.44 -1.23
N ASN A 82 12.87 -1.92 -1.87
CA ASN A 82 12.72 -0.91 -2.93
C ASN A 82 13.97 -0.86 -3.82
N ALA A 83 13.78 -0.95 -5.13
CA ALA A 83 14.87 -1.01 -6.11
C ALA A 83 15.23 0.34 -6.71
N ASN A 84 14.33 1.32 -6.70
CA ASN A 84 14.49 2.57 -7.44
C ASN A 84 14.67 3.84 -6.58
N LEU A 85 14.88 3.70 -5.28
CA LEU A 85 15.20 4.81 -4.38
C LEU A 85 16.70 4.83 -4.05
N HIS A 86 17.41 5.86 -4.51
CA HIS A 86 18.85 5.99 -4.37
C HIS A 86 19.26 7.24 -3.59
N ILE A 87 20.44 7.19 -2.98
CA ILE A 87 21.08 8.33 -2.35
C ILE A 87 21.78 9.17 -3.42
N LYS A 88 21.44 10.46 -3.55
CA LYS A 88 22.00 11.37 -4.58
C LYS A 88 23.51 11.45 -4.61
N THR A 89 24.14 11.42 -3.44
CA THR A 89 25.57 11.70 -3.32
C THR A 89 26.47 10.57 -3.79
N ASN A 90 26.00 9.32 -3.75
CA ASN A 90 26.82 8.16 -4.07
C ASN A 90 26.11 7.10 -4.92
N GLY A 91 24.86 7.32 -5.30
CA GLY A 91 24.08 6.37 -6.10
C GLY A 91 23.73 5.05 -5.38
N ALA A 92 24.01 4.93 -4.09
CA ALA A 92 23.67 3.73 -3.34
C ALA A 92 22.15 3.61 -3.13
N ARG A 93 21.62 2.39 -3.18
CA ARG A 93 20.23 2.14 -2.83
C ARG A 93 19.99 2.38 -1.35
N LEU A 94 18.85 2.95 -1.02
CA LEU A 94 18.47 3.21 0.37
C LEU A 94 17.96 1.93 1.04
N PHE A 95 17.33 1.04 0.27
CA PHE A 95 16.78 -0.23 0.73
C PHE A 95 17.34 -1.41 -0.05
N LYS A 96 17.09 -2.62 0.44
CA LYS A 96 17.31 -3.83 -0.36
C LYS A 96 16.37 -3.80 -1.56
N PRO A 97 16.85 -4.05 -2.78
CA PRO A 97 16.01 -3.93 -3.98
C PRO A 97 14.99 -5.06 -4.13
N HIS A 98 15.26 -6.21 -3.51
CA HIS A 98 14.51 -7.44 -3.69
C HIS A 98 14.59 -8.33 -2.45
N TYR A 99 13.71 -9.33 -2.41
CA TYR A 99 13.67 -10.38 -1.41
C TYR A 99 13.32 -11.71 -2.10
N ILE A 100 13.96 -12.81 -1.70
CA ILE A 100 13.61 -14.15 -2.16
C ILE A 100 12.94 -14.88 -0.99
N ALA A 101 11.67 -15.22 -1.18
CA ALA A 101 10.95 -16.10 -0.27
C ALA A 101 11.10 -17.56 -0.70
N GLU A 102 11.29 -18.46 0.26
CA GLU A 102 11.27 -19.90 0.03
C GLU A 102 10.00 -20.50 0.60
N VAL A 103 9.21 -21.16 -0.25
CA VAL A 103 7.95 -21.79 0.12
C VAL A 103 7.90 -23.17 -0.50
N ASP A 104 7.90 -24.21 0.34
CA ASP A 104 7.83 -25.62 -0.08
C ASP A 104 8.89 -26.02 -1.13
N GLY A 105 10.10 -25.45 -1.00
CA GLY A 105 11.22 -25.66 -1.92
C GLY A 105 11.24 -24.73 -3.13
N MET A 106 10.15 -24.01 -3.41
CA MET A 106 10.10 -22.99 -4.47
C MET A 106 10.72 -21.68 -4.01
N LYS A 107 11.39 -20.99 -4.93
CA LYS A 107 11.96 -19.65 -4.72
C LYS A 107 11.17 -18.61 -5.47
N ILE A 108 10.65 -17.65 -4.73
CA ILE A 108 9.84 -16.55 -5.26
C ILE A 108 10.63 -15.25 -5.09
N LEU A 109 10.99 -14.62 -6.20
CA LEU A 109 11.71 -13.35 -6.23
C LEU A 109 10.73 -12.18 -6.20
N PHE A 110 10.80 -11.36 -5.16
CA PHE A 110 10.07 -10.10 -5.06
C PHE A 110 10.98 -8.91 -5.34
N ILE A 111 10.55 -7.96 -6.18
CA ILE A 111 11.26 -6.71 -6.48
C ILE A 111 10.32 -5.54 -6.18
N GLY A 112 10.78 -4.53 -5.42
CA GLY A 112 9.96 -3.38 -5.02
C GLY A 112 10.20 -2.16 -5.92
N ILE A 113 9.14 -1.51 -6.41
CA ILE A 113 9.19 -0.30 -7.24
C ILE A 113 8.24 0.77 -6.68
N LEU A 114 8.72 2.01 -6.59
CA LEU A 114 8.01 3.15 -6.03
C LEU A 114 7.83 4.26 -7.09
N THR A 115 6.74 5.04 -6.97
CA THR A 115 6.45 6.19 -7.83
C THR A 115 7.43 7.34 -7.65
N GLU A 116 7.65 8.12 -8.71
CA GLU A 116 8.45 9.36 -8.69
C GLU A 116 7.80 10.49 -7.87
N GLU A 117 6.50 10.45 -7.63
CA GLU A 117 5.76 11.50 -6.91
C GLU A 117 6.29 11.75 -5.50
N VAL A 118 6.94 10.77 -4.89
CA VAL A 118 7.59 10.90 -3.58
C VAL A 118 8.56 12.07 -3.51
N LEU A 119 9.28 12.38 -4.59
CA LEU A 119 10.23 13.50 -4.62
C LEU A 119 9.56 14.86 -4.50
N SER A 120 8.33 15.00 -5.00
CA SER A 120 7.58 16.25 -4.91
C SER A 120 7.11 16.57 -3.49
N GLN A 121 6.98 15.56 -2.65
CA GLN A 121 6.48 15.66 -1.28
C GLN A 121 7.60 15.79 -0.24
N THR A 122 8.78 15.26 -0.50
CA THR A 122 9.96 15.38 0.38
C THR A 122 10.65 16.74 0.23
N LYS A 123 10.01 17.78 0.74
CA LYS A 123 10.38 19.20 0.51
C LYS A 123 11.78 19.63 0.95
N ASN A 124 12.58 18.83 1.65
CA ASN A 124 13.85 19.30 2.23
C ASN A 124 15.01 18.30 2.30
N ASP A 125 14.86 17.08 1.85
CA ASP A 125 15.99 16.14 1.91
C ASP A 125 16.83 16.20 0.61
N GLY A 126 17.67 17.22 0.49
CA GLY A 126 18.66 17.31 -0.60
C GLY A 126 19.64 16.13 -0.65
N ILE A 127 19.52 15.18 0.24
CA ILE A 127 20.38 13.99 0.37
C ILE A 127 19.81 12.80 -0.40
N ILE A 128 18.46 12.72 -0.56
CA ILE A 128 17.81 11.61 -1.22
C ILE A 128 17.24 12.05 -2.53
N GLY A 129 17.43 11.24 -3.51
CA GLY A 129 16.61 11.42 -4.55
C GLY A 129 17.05 11.35 -5.94
N SER A 130 17.51 10.29 -6.44
CA SER A 130 17.10 10.01 -7.79
C SER A 130 16.16 8.83 -7.76
N PHE A 131 14.93 9.09 -8.13
CA PHE A 131 14.05 8.06 -8.63
C PHE A 131 14.44 7.82 -10.07
N VAL A 132 14.37 6.58 -10.41
CA VAL A 132 14.54 6.10 -11.74
C VAL A 132 13.15 6.15 -12.36
N ASP A 133 12.98 6.78 -13.50
CA ASP A 133 11.72 6.76 -14.23
C ASP A 133 11.29 5.33 -14.62
N ILE A 134 10.13 5.15 -15.25
CA ILE A 134 9.64 3.81 -15.59
C ILE A 134 10.58 3.06 -16.52
N ASP A 135 11.20 3.75 -17.47
CA ASP A 135 12.13 3.13 -18.44
C ASP A 135 13.39 2.64 -17.73
N GLU A 136 13.93 3.43 -16.82
CA GLU A 136 15.07 3.04 -15.99
C GLU A 136 14.68 1.96 -14.98
N ALA A 137 13.46 2.00 -14.42
CA ALA A 137 12.94 0.98 -13.51
C ALA A 137 12.84 -0.39 -14.19
N ALA A 138 12.39 -0.45 -15.45
CA ALA A 138 12.39 -1.69 -16.23
C ALA A 138 13.80 -2.26 -16.39
N GLN A 139 14.79 -1.42 -16.69
CA GLN A 139 16.18 -1.85 -16.80
C GLN A 139 16.75 -2.32 -15.45
N GLU A 140 16.37 -1.67 -14.36
CA GLU A 140 16.79 -2.07 -13.01
C GLU A 140 16.21 -3.44 -12.64
N ILE A 141 14.95 -3.70 -12.96
CA ILE A 141 14.31 -5.01 -12.82
C ILE A 141 15.09 -6.05 -13.60
N GLY A 142 15.41 -5.78 -14.87
CA GLY A 142 16.20 -6.67 -15.71
C GLY A 142 17.58 -6.97 -15.13
N ARG A 143 18.26 -5.98 -14.57
CA ARG A 143 19.58 -6.19 -13.90
C ARG A 143 19.44 -7.12 -12.70
N ILE A 144 18.37 -6.97 -11.89
CA ILE A 144 18.12 -7.83 -10.74
C ILE A 144 17.80 -9.25 -11.20
N CYS A 145 16.88 -9.43 -12.15
CA CYS A 145 16.54 -10.75 -12.70
C CYS A 145 17.78 -11.45 -13.28
N ASN A 146 18.59 -10.75 -14.07
CA ASN A 146 19.81 -11.30 -14.64
C ASN A 146 20.86 -11.71 -13.59
N THR A 147 20.87 -11.08 -12.41
CA THR A 147 21.75 -11.49 -11.31
C THR A 147 21.41 -12.90 -10.83
N TYR A 148 20.17 -13.32 -10.98
CA TYR A 148 19.67 -14.62 -10.53
C TYR A 148 19.53 -15.67 -11.64
N ASN A 149 20.01 -15.41 -12.86
CA ASN A 149 19.95 -16.37 -13.97
C ASN A 149 20.61 -17.73 -13.67
N ALA A 150 21.53 -17.79 -12.71
CA ALA A 150 22.17 -19.03 -12.27
C ALA A 150 21.45 -19.73 -11.11
N ILE A 151 20.37 -19.12 -10.61
CA ILE A 151 19.54 -19.64 -9.53
C ILE A 151 18.19 -19.97 -10.13
N ASP A 152 17.66 -21.12 -9.76
CA ASP A 152 16.33 -21.53 -10.14
C ASP A 152 15.31 -20.71 -9.36
N ILE A 153 14.72 -19.70 -10.00
CA ILE A 153 13.64 -18.85 -9.48
C ILE A 153 12.34 -19.33 -10.12
N ASP A 154 11.45 -19.85 -9.31
CA ASP A 154 10.20 -20.46 -9.79
C ASP A 154 9.12 -19.42 -10.15
N LEU A 155 9.13 -18.25 -9.50
CA LEU A 155 8.19 -17.15 -9.77
C LEU A 155 8.84 -15.80 -9.48
N THR A 156 8.62 -14.80 -10.35
CA THR A 156 9.07 -13.42 -10.13
C THR A 156 7.89 -12.48 -10.00
N VAL A 157 7.81 -11.78 -8.88
CA VAL A 157 6.73 -10.86 -8.50
C VAL A 157 7.27 -9.45 -8.32
N LEU A 158 6.73 -8.48 -9.03
CA LEU A 158 6.96 -7.07 -8.74
C LEU A 158 5.93 -6.58 -7.72
N LEU A 159 6.39 -5.99 -6.64
CA LEU A 159 5.57 -5.20 -5.73
C LEU A 159 5.74 -3.74 -6.09
N THR A 160 4.72 -3.16 -6.72
CA THR A 160 4.80 -1.81 -7.27
C THR A 160 3.89 -0.84 -6.53
N HIS A 161 4.34 0.40 -6.37
CA HIS A 161 3.52 1.49 -5.87
C HIS A 161 3.59 2.67 -6.84
N ILE A 162 3.14 2.45 -8.09
CA ILE A 162 3.22 3.42 -9.20
C ILE A 162 1.85 3.72 -9.83
N GLY A 163 0.84 2.93 -9.51
CA GLY A 163 -0.51 3.04 -10.07
C GLY A 163 -0.76 2.10 -11.24
N PHE A 164 -2.02 1.70 -11.41
CA PHE A 164 -2.43 0.63 -12.33
C PHE A 164 -2.08 0.91 -13.81
N GLU A 165 -2.25 2.16 -14.26
CA GLU A 165 -1.89 2.53 -15.65
C GLU A 165 -0.38 2.49 -15.87
N GLU A 166 0.41 2.89 -14.88
CA GLU A 166 1.87 2.81 -14.93
C GLU A 166 2.36 1.37 -14.81
N ASP A 167 1.67 0.51 -14.03
CA ASP A 167 1.95 -0.93 -13.99
C ASP A 167 1.82 -1.58 -15.36
N LYS A 168 0.80 -1.21 -16.14
CA LYS A 168 0.61 -1.70 -17.52
C LYS A 168 1.71 -1.21 -18.47
N LYS A 169 2.14 0.05 -18.33
CA LYS A 169 3.25 0.59 -19.12
C LYS A 169 4.56 -0.09 -18.78
N LEU A 170 4.82 -0.31 -17.48
CA LEU A 170 6.00 -1.04 -17.01
C LEU A 170 6.01 -2.47 -17.57
N ALA A 171 4.90 -3.20 -17.43
CA ALA A 171 4.78 -4.56 -17.96
C ALA A 171 5.06 -4.64 -19.47
N ALA A 172 4.58 -3.66 -20.25
CA ALA A 172 4.82 -3.60 -21.69
C ALA A 172 6.29 -3.41 -22.09
N GLN A 173 7.14 -2.90 -21.17
CA GLN A 173 8.56 -2.65 -21.39
C GLN A 173 9.47 -3.77 -20.87
N LEU A 174 8.95 -4.72 -20.10
CA LEU A 174 9.75 -5.82 -19.58
C LEU A 174 10.15 -6.77 -20.71
N ASP A 175 11.43 -7.14 -20.74
CA ASP A 175 11.88 -8.22 -21.64
C ASP A 175 11.34 -9.56 -21.11
N PRO A 176 10.61 -10.33 -21.93
CA PRO A 176 10.10 -11.64 -21.52
C PRO A 176 11.21 -12.61 -21.00
N ALA A 177 12.45 -12.43 -21.46
CA ALA A 177 13.59 -13.22 -20.99
C ALA A 177 13.94 -12.98 -19.51
N TRP A 178 13.43 -11.92 -18.89
CA TRP A 178 13.62 -11.68 -17.45
C TRP A 178 12.71 -12.52 -16.57
N GLY A 179 11.67 -13.14 -17.13
CA GLY A 179 10.78 -14.08 -16.43
C GLY A 179 9.94 -13.41 -15.34
N VAL A 180 9.49 -12.17 -15.55
CA VAL A 180 8.56 -11.53 -14.61
C VAL A 180 7.15 -12.05 -14.88
N ASP A 181 6.49 -12.59 -13.84
CA ASP A 181 5.20 -13.26 -13.96
C ASP A 181 4.05 -12.39 -13.48
N VAL A 182 4.25 -11.65 -12.36
CA VAL A 182 3.17 -10.94 -11.66
C VAL A 182 3.59 -9.54 -11.28
N ILE A 183 2.66 -8.60 -11.39
CA ILE A 183 2.70 -7.29 -10.73
C ILE A 183 1.58 -7.21 -9.70
N VAL A 184 1.93 -7.00 -8.44
CA VAL A 184 0.99 -6.63 -7.37
C VAL A 184 1.15 -5.13 -7.14
N GLY A 185 0.18 -4.36 -7.64
CA GLY A 185 0.24 -2.90 -7.67
C GLY A 185 -0.46 -2.20 -6.51
N GLY A 186 -0.12 -0.92 -6.33
CA GLY A 186 -0.71 0.00 -5.37
C GLY A 186 -0.88 1.42 -5.94
N HIS A 187 -0.98 2.43 -5.08
CA HIS A 187 -1.01 3.87 -5.37
C HIS A 187 -2.34 4.41 -5.93
N SER A 188 -2.85 3.87 -7.02
CA SER A 188 -4.08 4.36 -7.67
C SER A 188 -5.38 3.92 -6.99
N HIS A 189 -5.30 3.06 -5.97
CA HIS A 189 -6.45 2.49 -5.26
C HIS A 189 -7.43 1.74 -6.19
N THR A 190 -6.92 1.18 -7.27
CA THR A 190 -7.75 0.48 -8.27
C THR A 190 -8.25 -0.85 -7.69
N PHE A 191 -9.56 -1.04 -7.71
CA PHE A 191 -10.17 -2.32 -7.37
C PHE A 191 -10.32 -3.15 -8.64
N ILE A 192 -9.59 -4.26 -8.72
CA ILE A 192 -9.54 -5.12 -9.90
C ILE A 192 -10.32 -6.40 -9.62
N GLU A 193 -11.41 -6.61 -10.37
CA GLU A 193 -12.20 -7.85 -10.31
C GLU A 193 -11.54 -8.95 -11.15
N GLU A 194 -11.04 -8.60 -12.33
CA GLU A 194 -10.33 -9.50 -13.23
C GLU A 194 -8.91 -8.98 -13.50
N PRO A 195 -7.85 -9.78 -13.33
CA PRO A 195 -6.49 -9.37 -13.59
C PRO A 195 -6.30 -8.86 -15.01
N ALA A 196 -5.50 -7.81 -15.16
CA ALA A 196 -5.03 -7.41 -16.49
C ALA A 196 -3.80 -8.26 -16.86
N VAL A 197 -3.63 -8.54 -18.15
CA VAL A 197 -2.46 -9.23 -18.66
C VAL A 197 -1.81 -8.36 -19.73
N VAL A 198 -0.56 -8.01 -19.54
CA VAL A 198 0.23 -7.23 -20.49
C VAL A 198 1.58 -7.88 -20.65
N ASN A 199 1.97 -8.22 -21.87
CA ASN A 199 3.26 -8.87 -22.17
C ASN A 199 3.49 -10.14 -21.33
N ASP A 200 2.45 -10.96 -21.19
CA ASP A 200 2.37 -12.18 -20.38
C ASP A 200 2.52 -11.96 -18.86
N VAL A 201 2.59 -10.73 -18.39
CA VAL A 201 2.65 -10.38 -16.98
C VAL A 201 1.22 -10.16 -16.45
N VAL A 202 0.87 -10.85 -15.37
CA VAL A 202 -0.44 -10.73 -14.70
C VAL A 202 -0.42 -9.59 -13.71
N ILE A 203 -1.32 -8.61 -13.86
CA ILE A 203 -1.36 -7.39 -13.03
C ILE A 203 -2.60 -7.41 -12.15
N VAL A 204 -2.41 -7.28 -10.83
CA VAL A 204 -3.48 -7.24 -9.82
C VAL A 204 -3.34 -6.04 -8.89
N GLN A 205 -4.46 -5.54 -8.40
CA GLN A 205 -4.53 -4.52 -7.35
C GLN A 205 -5.83 -4.68 -6.57
N ALA A 206 -5.81 -4.52 -5.26
CA ALA A 206 -6.94 -4.83 -4.37
C ALA A 206 -7.67 -3.61 -3.80
N GLY A 207 -7.57 -2.44 -4.45
CA GLY A 207 -8.16 -1.20 -3.94
C GLY A 207 -7.34 -0.59 -2.80
N THR A 208 -8.00 -0.12 -1.75
CA THR A 208 -7.37 0.55 -0.62
C THR A 208 -7.99 0.16 0.72
N GLY A 209 -7.26 0.42 1.80
CA GLY A 209 -7.73 0.22 3.17
C GLY A 209 -7.75 -1.25 3.59
N THR A 210 -8.61 -1.53 4.56
CA THR A 210 -8.77 -2.87 5.15
C THR A 210 -10.18 -3.44 4.95
N ASP A 211 -10.89 -2.98 3.93
CA ASP A 211 -12.24 -3.45 3.60
C ASP A 211 -12.23 -4.70 2.72
N GLN A 212 -11.13 -4.94 2.03
CA GLN A 212 -10.88 -6.14 1.22
C GLN A 212 -9.40 -6.50 1.22
N ILE A 213 -9.11 -7.73 0.78
CA ILE A 213 -7.77 -8.23 0.47
C ILE A 213 -7.80 -8.98 -0.87
N GLY A 214 -6.77 -8.82 -1.67
CA GLY A 214 -6.56 -9.64 -2.86
C GLY A 214 -6.10 -11.05 -2.47
N ARG A 215 -6.82 -12.08 -2.90
CA ARG A 215 -6.37 -13.46 -2.83
C ARG A 215 -6.04 -13.96 -4.23
N PHE A 216 -4.79 -14.37 -4.39
CA PHE A 216 -4.24 -14.86 -5.64
C PHE A 216 -3.74 -16.29 -5.44
N ASP A 217 -4.53 -17.26 -5.85
CA ASP A 217 -4.14 -18.67 -5.82
C ASP A 217 -3.44 -18.98 -7.16
N ILE A 218 -2.17 -19.40 -7.12
CA ILE A 218 -1.31 -19.61 -8.28
C ILE A 218 -0.80 -21.04 -8.28
N ASP A 219 -0.96 -21.74 -9.40
CA ASP A 219 -0.27 -22.98 -9.68
C ASP A 219 0.98 -22.66 -10.52
N ILE A 220 2.14 -23.12 -10.05
CA ILE A 220 3.45 -22.82 -10.66
C ILE A 220 3.97 -24.05 -11.39
N ASP A 221 4.34 -23.90 -12.64
CA ASP A 221 5.13 -24.88 -13.39
C ASP A 221 6.61 -24.66 -13.04
N THR A 222 7.12 -25.48 -12.14
CA THR A 222 8.52 -25.42 -11.66
C THR A 222 9.54 -25.95 -12.67
N ASP A 223 9.11 -26.65 -13.73
CA ASP A 223 10.00 -27.09 -14.79
C ASP A 223 10.28 -25.94 -15.79
N ASN A 224 9.31 -25.05 -15.99
CA ASN A 224 9.40 -23.92 -16.89
C ASN A 224 9.47 -22.56 -16.16
N ASN A 225 9.39 -22.55 -14.82
CA ASN A 225 9.45 -21.35 -13.98
C ASN A 225 8.44 -20.27 -14.42
N CYS A 226 7.18 -20.65 -14.49
CA CYS A 226 6.11 -19.75 -14.90
C CYS A 226 4.77 -20.14 -14.24
N ILE A 227 3.77 -19.30 -14.42
CA ILE A 227 2.40 -19.57 -13.98
C ILE A 227 1.77 -20.60 -14.93
N ASP A 228 1.33 -21.75 -14.41
CA ASP A 228 0.50 -22.71 -15.13
C ASP A 228 -0.97 -22.29 -15.14
N SER A 229 -1.49 -21.96 -13.96
CA SER A 229 -2.86 -21.47 -13.81
C SER A 229 -2.98 -20.56 -12.58
N TYR A 230 -4.04 -19.74 -12.55
CA TYR A 230 -4.31 -18.90 -11.38
C TYR A 230 -5.79 -18.60 -11.19
N LYS A 231 -6.11 -18.21 -9.94
CA LYS A 231 -7.42 -17.65 -9.56
C LYS A 231 -7.20 -16.40 -8.76
N TRP A 232 -7.87 -15.33 -9.14
CA TRP A 232 -7.87 -14.06 -8.43
C TRP A 232 -9.23 -13.71 -7.88
N LYS A 233 -9.27 -13.13 -6.70
CA LYS A 233 -10.47 -12.51 -6.14
C LYS A 233 -10.12 -11.47 -5.09
N CYS A 234 -10.87 -10.38 -5.03
CA CYS A 234 -10.90 -9.49 -3.87
C CYS A 234 -11.87 -10.03 -2.84
N VAL A 235 -11.35 -10.42 -1.68
CA VAL A 235 -12.15 -10.97 -0.58
C VAL A 235 -12.55 -9.83 0.36
N PRO A 236 -13.84 -9.60 0.61
CA PRO A 236 -14.27 -8.59 1.56
C PRO A 236 -13.90 -8.97 3.00
N ILE A 237 -13.32 -8.02 3.73
CA ILE A 237 -12.96 -8.17 5.13
C ILE A 237 -14.14 -7.73 5.99
N ASN A 238 -14.86 -8.69 6.52
CA ASN A 238 -16.06 -8.47 7.32
C ASN A 238 -16.26 -9.60 8.36
N LYS A 239 -17.25 -9.44 9.21
CA LYS A 239 -17.53 -10.38 10.31
C LYS A 239 -17.98 -11.77 9.83
N GLU A 240 -18.45 -11.90 8.60
CA GLU A 240 -18.93 -13.17 8.03
C GLU A 240 -17.75 -14.03 7.56
N ASN A 241 -16.70 -13.37 7.02
CA ASN A 241 -15.57 -14.05 6.40
C ASN A 241 -14.34 -14.13 7.31
N CYS A 242 -14.22 -13.23 8.30
CA CYS A 242 -12.96 -12.99 9.00
C CYS A 242 -13.16 -13.06 10.51
N PRO A 243 -12.48 -13.99 11.21
CA PRO A 243 -12.37 -13.91 12.66
C PRO A 243 -11.59 -12.65 13.05
N LYS A 244 -11.76 -12.21 14.28
CA LYS A 244 -10.95 -11.11 14.83
C LYS A 244 -9.69 -11.67 15.47
N ASP A 245 -8.60 -10.95 15.30
CA ASP A 245 -7.39 -11.14 16.09
C ASP A 245 -7.56 -10.41 17.43
N GLU A 246 -7.76 -11.17 18.50
CA GLU A 246 -8.03 -10.63 19.84
C GLU A 246 -6.81 -9.90 20.44
N ASP A 247 -5.60 -10.31 20.12
CA ASP A 247 -4.39 -9.67 20.64
C ASP A 247 -4.14 -8.33 19.93
N LEU A 248 -4.37 -8.28 18.63
CA LEU A 248 -4.33 -7.04 17.87
C LEU A 248 -5.45 -6.08 18.32
N GLU A 249 -6.66 -6.58 18.64
CA GLU A 249 -7.74 -5.75 19.21
C GLU A 249 -7.33 -5.07 20.52
N LYS A 250 -6.56 -5.74 21.38
CA LYS A 250 -6.05 -5.15 22.63
C LYS A 250 -5.10 -3.98 22.36
N ILE A 251 -4.19 -4.14 21.42
CA ILE A 251 -3.24 -3.08 21.02
C ILE A 251 -3.98 -1.90 20.38
N LEU A 252 -4.92 -2.16 19.48
CA LEU A 252 -5.75 -1.11 18.89
C LEU A 252 -6.54 -0.33 19.94
N LYS A 253 -7.12 -1.00 20.92
CA LYS A 253 -7.82 -0.34 22.06
C LYS A 253 -6.86 0.51 22.90
N HIS A 254 -5.64 0.02 23.13
CA HIS A 254 -4.63 0.79 23.85
C HIS A 254 -4.31 2.10 23.15
N TYR A 255 -3.94 2.06 21.87
CA TYR A 255 -3.66 3.25 21.06
C TYR A 255 -4.88 4.18 20.97
N LYS A 256 -6.07 3.62 20.74
CA LYS A 256 -7.30 4.39 20.69
C LYS A 256 -7.58 5.13 22.00
N SER A 257 -7.38 4.49 23.15
CA SER A 257 -7.58 5.14 24.44
C SER A 257 -6.65 6.34 24.66
N GLN A 258 -5.45 6.32 24.10
CA GLN A 258 -4.50 7.45 24.17
C GLN A 258 -4.88 8.61 23.22
N THR A 259 -5.58 8.33 22.14
CA THR A 259 -6.00 9.34 21.17
C THR A 259 -7.42 9.90 21.44
N ASP A 260 -8.29 9.15 22.11
CA ASP A 260 -9.70 9.51 22.31
C ASP A 260 -9.88 10.84 23.06
N GLU A 261 -9.05 11.15 24.04
CA GLU A 261 -9.13 12.41 24.79
C GLU A 261 -8.92 13.62 23.87
N LYS A 262 -7.94 13.53 22.97
CA LYS A 262 -7.59 14.61 22.03
C LYS A 262 -8.52 14.69 20.85
N TYR A 263 -8.89 13.55 20.29
CA TYR A 263 -9.57 13.45 18.99
C TYR A 263 -11.07 13.09 19.10
N GLY A 264 -11.53 12.58 20.24
CA GLY A 264 -12.92 12.16 20.46
C GLY A 264 -13.91 13.30 20.71
N ARG A 265 -13.48 14.57 20.72
CA ARG A 265 -14.37 15.71 20.97
C ARG A 265 -15.40 15.89 19.84
N LEU A 266 -16.64 16.17 20.22
CA LEU A 266 -17.71 16.51 19.27
C LEU A 266 -17.41 17.87 18.62
N VAL A 267 -17.42 17.92 17.29
CA VAL A 267 -17.28 19.15 16.50
C VAL A 267 -18.63 19.66 16.07
N THR A 268 -19.45 18.83 15.44
CA THR A 268 -20.77 19.22 14.93
C THR A 268 -21.69 18.03 14.70
N ARG A 269 -22.93 18.34 14.33
CA ARG A 269 -23.93 17.35 13.91
C ARG A 269 -24.59 17.80 12.62
N PHE A 270 -24.56 16.94 11.62
CA PHE A 270 -25.30 17.15 10.37
C PHE A 270 -26.71 16.57 10.46
N LYS A 271 -27.64 17.09 9.66
CA LYS A 271 -28.99 16.51 9.52
C LYS A 271 -28.97 15.13 8.87
N LYS A 272 -27.98 14.87 8.02
CA LYS A 272 -27.76 13.60 7.31
C LYS A 272 -26.27 13.40 7.05
N LYS A 273 -25.88 12.16 6.76
CA LYS A 273 -24.51 11.87 6.26
C LYS A 273 -24.25 12.63 4.97
N LEU A 274 -23.03 13.12 4.83
CA LEU A 274 -22.46 13.60 3.57
C LEU A 274 -21.56 12.53 3.00
N THR A 275 -21.59 12.31 1.70
CA THR A 275 -20.88 11.23 1.03
C THR A 275 -19.87 11.72 0.01
N HIS A 276 -18.82 10.93 -0.18
CA HIS A 276 -17.78 11.10 -1.18
C HIS A 276 -17.41 9.72 -1.76
N PRO A 277 -18.34 9.08 -2.50
CA PRO A 277 -18.16 7.69 -2.95
C PRO A 277 -17.15 7.54 -4.08
N GLU A 278 -16.95 8.60 -4.86
CA GLU A 278 -16.12 8.57 -6.07
C GLU A 278 -15.29 9.84 -6.19
N ARG A 279 -14.13 9.71 -6.86
CA ARG A 279 -13.18 10.83 -7.08
C ARG A 279 -13.37 11.54 -8.42
N THR A 280 -14.23 11.04 -9.29
CA THR A 280 -14.40 11.52 -10.68
C THR A 280 -15.58 12.47 -10.86
N GLN A 281 -16.34 12.72 -9.78
CA GLN A 281 -17.52 13.58 -9.82
C GLN A 281 -17.64 14.46 -8.57
N GLU A 282 -18.45 15.51 -8.68
CA GLU A 282 -18.77 16.38 -7.56
C GLU A 282 -19.55 15.60 -6.48
N THR A 283 -19.19 15.82 -5.22
CA THR A 283 -19.80 15.14 -4.08
C THR A 283 -20.22 16.11 -3.00
N ALA A 284 -21.22 15.72 -2.19
CA ALA A 284 -21.73 16.56 -1.11
C ALA A 284 -20.66 16.89 -0.04
N LEU A 285 -19.77 15.93 0.24
CA LEU A 285 -18.69 16.15 1.21
C LEU A 285 -17.57 17.03 0.61
N GLY A 286 -17.19 16.80 -0.64
CA GLY A 286 -16.22 17.65 -1.34
C GLY A 286 -16.69 19.09 -1.48
N GLY A 287 -17.96 19.30 -1.84
CA GLY A 287 -18.58 20.62 -1.91
C GLY A 287 -18.59 21.36 -0.57
N LEU A 288 -18.95 20.67 0.53
CA LEU A 288 -18.90 21.27 1.88
C LEU A 288 -17.50 21.77 2.22
N PHE A 289 -16.46 20.97 2.00
CA PHE A 289 -15.08 21.38 2.32
C PHE A 289 -14.61 22.52 1.44
N SER A 290 -14.92 22.51 0.14
CA SER A 290 -14.58 23.61 -0.77
C SER A 290 -15.25 24.92 -0.33
N ASP A 291 -16.53 24.88 0.04
CA ASP A 291 -17.27 26.07 0.50
C ASP A 291 -16.70 26.61 1.82
N ILE A 292 -16.45 25.74 2.80
CA ILE A 292 -15.89 26.16 4.10
C ILE A 292 -14.50 26.79 3.90
N MET A 293 -13.64 26.19 3.09
CA MET A 293 -12.30 26.73 2.81
C MET A 293 -12.39 28.08 2.06
N ARG A 294 -13.25 28.18 1.06
CA ARG A 294 -13.49 29.39 0.30
C ARG A 294 -13.92 30.53 1.23
N GLU A 295 -14.91 30.29 2.08
CA GLU A 295 -15.41 31.29 3.02
C GLU A 295 -14.39 31.67 4.09
N SER A 296 -13.73 30.67 4.69
CA SER A 296 -12.75 30.89 5.76
C SER A 296 -11.51 31.64 5.31
N LEU A 297 -11.11 31.46 4.04
CA LEU A 297 -9.95 32.12 3.44
C LEU A 297 -10.30 33.41 2.68
N GLY A 298 -11.59 33.76 2.57
CA GLY A 298 -12.06 34.95 1.84
C GLY A 298 -11.77 34.88 0.33
N LEU A 299 -11.85 33.69 -0.25
CA LEU A 299 -11.58 33.46 -1.67
C LEU A 299 -12.86 33.57 -2.50
N ASP A 300 -12.74 34.04 -3.74
CA ASP A 300 -13.85 34.04 -4.70
C ASP A 300 -14.12 32.61 -5.22
N ILE A 301 -13.07 31.86 -5.44
CA ILE A 301 -13.12 30.46 -5.97
C ILE A 301 -12.19 29.57 -5.15
N MET A 302 -12.66 28.37 -4.83
CA MET A 302 -11.84 27.28 -4.25
C MET A 302 -11.98 26.01 -5.07
N LEU A 303 -10.88 25.51 -5.58
CA LEU A 303 -10.80 24.20 -6.23
C LEU A 303 -10.11 23.22 -5.28
N LEU A 304 -10.80 22.16 -4.90
CA LEU A 304 -10.28 21.10 -4.06
C LEU A 304 -10.17 19.81 -4.88
N GLY A 305 -8.98 19.23 -4.95
CA GLY A 305 -8.80 17.92 -5.58
C GLY A 305 -9.61 16.88 -4.83
N SER A 306 -10.39 16.08 -5.54
CA SER A 306 -11.26 15.06 -4.91
C SER A 306 -10.47 14.03 -4.11
N GLY A 307 -9.25 13.71 -4.51
CA GLY A 307 -8.32 12.86 -3.79
C GLY A 307 -7.85 13.41 -2.44
N SER A 308 -8.01 14.73 -2.19
CA SER A 308 -7.70 15.34 -0.90
C SER A 308 -8.73 15.00 0.18
N VAL A 309 -9.91 14.53 -0.21
CA VAL A 309 -10.95 14.04 0.73
C VAL A 309 -10.83 12.54 0.80
N ARG A 310 -10.30 12.01 1.90
CA ARG A 310 -9.98 10.59 2.06
C ARG A 310 -11.16 9.74 2.52
N SER A 311 -12.06 10.29 3.32
CA SER A 311 -13.23 9.57 3.82
C SER A 311 -14.35 9.52 2.78
N THR A 312 -14.97 8.36 2.64
CA THR A 312 -16.12 8.17 1.73
C THR A 312 -17.42 8.77 2.28
N GLN A 313 -17.47 9.09 3.57
CA GLN A 313 -18.63 9.67 4.23
C GLN A 313 -18.24 10.42 5.51
N LEU A 314 -19.06 11.41 5.91
CA LEU A 314 -18.92 12.14 7.17
C LEU A 314 -20.29 12.37 7.83
N GLY A 315 -20.36 12.20 9.14
CA GLY A 315 -21.58 12.46 9.95
C GLY A 315 -22.58 11.29 10.00
N PRO A 316 -23.79 11.50 10.60
CA PRO A 316 -24.34 12.77 11.07
C PRO A 316 -23.69 13.36 12.34
N ILE A 317 -23.09 12.56 13.21
CA ILE A 317 -22.26 13.01 14.34
C ILE A 317 -20.84 13.14 13.83
N VAL A 318 -20.20 14.27 14.05
CA VAL A 318 -18.84 14.56 13.56
C VAL A 318 -17.94 14.84 14.75
N LEU A 319 -16.99 13.94 14.97
CA LEU A 319 -15.93 14.09 15.93
C LEU A 319 -14.71 14.77 15.28
N PHE A 320 -13.78 15.24 16.09
CA PHE A 320 -12.55 15.82 15.57
C PHE A 320 -11.68 14.77 14.86
N SER A 321 -11.69 13.52 15.33
CA SER A 321 -11.07 12.39 14.62
C SER A 321 -11.61 12.23 13.19
N ASP A 322 -12.94 12.29 13.02
CA ASP A 322 -13.56 12.11 11.71
C ASP A 322 -13.10 13.19 10.70
N LEU A 323 -12.93 14.44 11.18
CA LEU A 323 -12.41 15.53 10.34
C LEU A 323 -10.93 15.33 10.01
N CYS A 324 -10.12 14.89 10.98
CA CYS A 324 -8.72 14.57 10.73
C CYS A 324 -8.60 13.47 9.67
N GLU A 325 -9.37 12.39 9.80
CA GLU A 325 -9.36 11.26 8.85
C GLU A 325 -9.85 11.65 7.45
N CYS A 326 -10.67 12.71 7.32
CA CYS A 326 -11.03 13.24 6.01
C CYS A 326 -9.86 13.86 5.24
N PHE A 327 -8.82 14.33 5.93
CA PHE A 327 -7.70 15.08 5.34
C PHE A 327 -6.32 14.51 5.69
N ILE A 328 -6.24 13.38 6.37
CA ILE A 328 -4.98 12.69 6.60
C ILE A 328 -4.52 12.12 5.26
N SER A 329 -3.54 12.73 4.71
CA SER A 329 -2.84 12.30 3.49
C SER A 329 -1.38 12.11 3.81
#